data_b6e0c420274eb04e6eba890896005da5
#
_entry.id   b6e0c420274eb04e6eba890896005da5
#
_cell.length_a   1.000
_cell.length_b   1.000
_cell.length_c   1.000
_cell.angle_alpha   90.00
_cell.angle_beta   90.00
_cell.angle_gamma   90.00
#
_symmetry.space_group_name_H-M   'P 1'
#
loop_
_entity.id
_entity.type
_entity.pdbx_description
1 polymer ?
#
loop_
_entity_poly.entity_id
_entity_poly.type
_entity_poly.pdbx_seq_one_letter_code
_entity_poly.pdbx_strand_id
1 'polypeptide(L)'
;LVLLLIGVSMMIVLPNIQKGLEDREVRLSALRLAAAARDLRSRAVSDGQAKELEINPSGNNYRVARATEVQLPPEVRFDDIDGGEALDRGSKRFYFFPNGSSLDGKIVLVDERKTISYLIRFEALTGRIEVLRGN
;
A
#
# COMPACT_ATOMS: atom_id res chain seq x y z
N LEU A 1 -4.29 -45.28 12.44
CA LEU A 1 -4.02 -44.38 13.59
C LEU A 1 -2.97 -43.32 13.24
N VAL A 2 -1.81 -43.76 12.70
CA VAL A 2 -0.72 -42.85 12.33
C VAL A 2 -1.14 -41.92 11.16
N LEU A 3 -1.86 -42.42 10.18
CA LEU A 3 -2.36 -41.65 9.05
C LEU A 3 -3.38 -40.62 9.49
N LEU A 4 -4.21 -40.91 10.49
CA LEU A 4 -5.17 -39.98 11.05
C LEU A 4 -4.48 -38.83 11.78
N LEU A 5 -3.43 -39.11 12.55
CA LEU A 5 -2.64 -38.10 13.26
C LEU A 5 -1.92 -37.16 12.30
N ILE A 6 -1.37 -37.66 11.19
CA ILE A 6 -0.73 -36.83 10.14
C ILE A 6 -1.76 -35.94 9.48
N GLY A 7 -2.96 -36.44 9.17
CA GLY A 7 -4.04 -35.67 8.57
C GLY A 7 -4.50 -34.53 9.48
N VAL A 8 -4.65 -34.78 10.76
CA VAL A 8 -5.02 -33.75 11.76
C VAL A 8 -3.93 -32.69 11.89
N SER A 9 -2.67 -33.14 11.90
CA SER A 9 -1.52 -32.20 11.97
C SER A 9 -1.47 -31.28 10.74
N MET A 10 -1.74 -31.79 9.56
CA MET A 10 -1.80 -30.98 8.33
C MET A 10 -2.93 -29.96 8.36
N MET A 11 -4.09 -30.31 8.90
CA MET A 11 -5.22 -29.38 9.04
C MET A 11 -4.91 -28.22 9.98
N ILE A 12 -4.11 -28.44 11.00
CA ILE A 12 -3.71 -27.38 11.95
C ILE A 12 -2.68 -26.44 11.33
N VAL A 13 -1.77 -26.95 10.50
CA VAL A 13 -0.66 -26.19 9.91
C VAL A 13 -1.15 -25.29 8.75
N LEU A 14 -2.09 -25.76 7.93
CA LEU A 14 -2.59 -25.01 6.77
C LEU A 14 -3.11 -23.60 7.08
N PRO A 15 -3.96 -23.37 8.10
CA PRO A 15 -4.43 -22.02 8.43
C PRO A 15 -3.32 -21.06 8.82
N ASN A 16 -2.28 -21.55 9.51
CA ASN A 16 -1.14 -20.71 9.90
C ASN A 16 -0.30 -20.27 8.69
N ILE A 17 -0.16 -21.14 7.70
CA ILE A 17 0.55 -20.83 6.44
C ILE A 17 -0.22 -19.76 5.66
N GLN A 18 -1.55 -19.85 5.60
CA GLN A 18 -2.39 -18.85 4.91
C GLN A 18 -2.26 -17.47 5.55
N LYS A 19 -2.27 -17.37 6.87
CA LYS A 19 -2.07 -16.10 7.57
C LYS A 19 -0.71 -15.48 7.27
N GLY A 20 0.33 -16.29 7.23
CA GLY A 20 1.67 -15.85 6.89
C GLY A 20 1.76 -15.32 5.45
N LEU A 21 1.09 -15.98 4.51
CA LEU A 21 1.05 -15.56 3.11
C LEU A 21 0.27 -14.26 2.94
N GLU A 22 -0.87 -14.10 3.61
CA GLU A 22 -1.67 -12.88 3.58
C GLU A 22 -0.90 -11.69 4.15
N ASP A 23 -0.24 -11.85 5.30
CA ASP A 23 0.61 -10.81 5.88
C ASP A 23 1.70 -10.40 4.90
N ARG A 24 2.34 -11.36 4.26
CA ARG A 24 3.39 -11.12 3.27
C ARG A 24 2.86 -10.31 2.08
N GLU A 25 1.68 -10.65 1.56
CA GLU A 25 1.09 -9.95 0.40
C GLU A 25 0.75 -8.51 0.74
N VAL A 26 0.13 -8.25 1.89
CA VAL A 26 -0.18 -6.88 2.32
C VAL A 26 1.11 -6.09 2.55
N ARG A 27 2.07 -6.69 3.23
CA ARG A 27 3.36 -6.06 3.50
C ARG A 27 4.11 -5.70 2.21
N LEU A 28 4.20 -6.64 1.27
CA LEU A 28 4.89 -6.40 -0.01
C LEU A 28 4.20 -5.32 -0.82
N SER A 29 2.87 -5.30 -0.83
CA SER A 29 2.08 -4.27 -1.51
C SER A 29 2.34 -2.89 -0.90
N ALA A 30 2.39 -2.80 0.43
CA ALA A 30 2.71 -1.57 1.14
C ALA A 30 4.13 -1.09 0.84
N LEU A 31 5.10 -2.00 0.85
CA LEU A 31 6.50 -1.67 0.55
C LEU A 31 6.68 -1.22 -0.91
N ARG A 32 5.97 -1.84 -1.86
CA ARG A 32 5.99 -1.44 -3.27
C ARG A 32 5.40 -0.04 -3.47
N LEU A 33 4.29 0.24 -2.81
CA LEU A 33 3.66 1.56 -2.89
C LEU A 33 4.57 2.63 -2.29
N ALA A 34 5.16 2.36 -1.14
CA ALA A 34 6.11 3.28 -0.49
C ALA A 34 7.35 3.51 -1.37
N ALA A 35 7.87 2.46 -2.02
CA ALA A 35 8.99 2.57 -2.94
C ALA A 35 8.65 3.44 -4.15
N ALA A 36 7.45 3.27 -4.70
CA ALA A 36 6.96 4.10 -5.81
C ALA A 36 6.86 5.57 -5.39
N ALA A 37 6.36 5.83 -4.20
CA ALA A 37 6.25 7.20 -3.66
C ALA A 37 7.63 7.83 -3.45
N ARG A 38 8.57 7.09 -2.90
CA ARG A 38 9.96 7.57 -2.72
C ARG A 38 10.63 7.87 -4.07
N ASP A 39 10.39 7.03 -5.06
CA ASP A 39 10.90 7.22 -6.41
C ASP A 39 10.31 8.49 -7.04
N LEU A 40 9.00 8.72 -6.89
CA LEU A 40 8.33 9.94 -7.36
C LEU A 40 8.91 11.18 -6.70
N ARG A 41 9.13 11.14 -5.39
CA ARG A 41 9.75 12.24 -4.66
C ARG A 41 11.14 12.54 -5.21
N SER A 42 11.94 11.51 -5.43
CA SER A 42 13.30 11.64 -5.98
C SER A 42 13.26 12.24 -7.38
N ARG A 43 12.34 11.78 -8.23
CA ARG A 43 12.18 12.32 -9.59
C ARG A 43 11.69 13.77 -9.58
N ALA A 44 10.79 14.12 -8.67
CA ALA A 44 10.30 15.49 -8.56
C ALA A 44 11.45 16.46 -8.25
N VAL A 45 12.33 16.08 -7.33
CA VAL A 45 13.52 16.87 -7.00
C VAL A 45 14.48 16.93 -8.18
N SER A 46 14.77 15.80 -8.80
CA SER A 46 15.72 15.69 -9.91
C SER A 46 15.25 16.43 -11.16
N ASP A 47 13.97 16.30 -11.52
CA ASP A 47 13.40 16.88 -12.74
C ASP A 47 12.93 18.32 -12.54
N GLY A 48 12.85 18.80 -11.32
CA GLY A 48 12.33 20.12 -11.00
C GLY A 48 10.84 20.28 -11.30
N GLN A 49 10.08 19.20 -11.28
CA GLN A 49 8.65 19.17 -11.58
C GLN A 49 7.89 18.35 -10.55
N ALA A 50 6.66 18.79 -10.24
CA ALA A 50 5.78 18.01 -9.37
C ALA A 50 5.40 16.69 -10.05
N LYS A 51 5.38 15.61 -9.27
CA LYS A 51 4.96 14.28 -9.71
C LYS A 51 3.73 13.84 -8.94
N GLU A 52 2.92 12.99 -9.54
CA GLU A 52 1.64 12.58 -8.98
C GLU A 52 1.56 11.08 -8.72
N LEU A 53 0.92 10.73 -7.61
CA LEU A 53 0.52 9.37 -7.28
C LEU A 53 -1.00 9.38 -7.11
N GLU A 54 -1.72 8.65 -7.93
CA GLU A 54 -3.17 8.57 -7.89
C GLU A 54 -3.60 7.22 -7.34
N ILE A 55 -4.40 7.23 -6.28
CA ILE A 55 -4.91 6.03 -5.62
C ILE A 55 -6.36 5.84 -6.01
N ASN A 56 -6.71 4.67 -6.54
CA ASN A 56 -8.07 4.33 -6.94
C ASN A 56 -8.57 3.14 -6.12
N PRO A 57 -9.26 3.39 -4.99
CA PRO A 57 -9.78 2.30 -4.16
C PRO A 57 -10.81 1.43 -4.86
N SER A 58 -11.69 2.02 -5.67
CA SER A 58 -12.75 1.26 -6.34
C SER A 58 -12.20 0.27 -7.37
N GLY A 59 -11.11 0.61 -8.04
CA GLY A 59 -10.42 -0.28 -8.97
C GLY A 59 -9.31 -1.11 -8.32
N ASN A 60 -9.03 -0.86 -7.04
CA ASN A 60 -7.98 -1.52 -6.28
C ASN A 60 -6.60 -1.40 -6.94
N ASN A 61 -6.32 -0.23 -7.48
CA ASN A 61 -5.07 0.06 -8.18
C ASN A 61 -4.56 1.47 -7.84
N TYR A 62 -3.34 1.75 -8.27
CA TYR A 62 -2.79 3.10 -8.21
C TYR A 62 -1.98 3.38 -9.47
N ARG A 63 -1.86 4.65 -9.79
CA ARG A 63 -1.14 5.11 -10.98
C ARG A 63 0.03 6.00 -10.58
N VAL A 64 1.20 5.71 -11.14
CA VAL A 64 2.45 6.39 -10.83
C VAL A 64 2.79 7.34 -11.98
N ALA A 65 2.92 8.63 -11.68
CA ALA A 65 3.32 9.67 -12.63
C ALA A 65 2.44 9.73 -13.89
N ARG A 66 1.15 9.44 -13.77
CA ARG A 66 0.17 9.36 -14.86
C ARG A 66 0.50 8.30 -15.93
N ALA A 67 1.51 7.49 -15.73
CA ALA A 67 2.01 6.58 -16.75
C ALA A 67 1.78 5.10 -16.41
N THR A 68 2.20 4.68 -15.23
CA THR A 68 2.21 3.28 -14.83
C THR A 68 1.07 2.97 -13.88
N GLU A 69 0.18 2.07 -14.28
CA GLU A 69 -0.89 1.56 -13.43
C GLU A 69 -0.43 0.27 -12.76
N VAL A 70 -0.59 0.19 -11.45
CA VAL A 70 -0.23 -0.99 -10.66
C VAL A 70 -1.49 -1.52 -9.99
N GLN A 71 -1.84 -2.75 -10.32
CA GLN A 71 -2.98 -3.44 -9.73
C GLN A 71 -2.55 -4.13 -8.44
N LEU A 72 -3.29 -3.91 -7.35
CA LEU A 72 -3.06 -4.66 -6.13
C LEU A 72 -3.46 -6.13 -6.30
N PRO A 73 -2.80 -7.06 -5.60
CA PRO A 73 -3.27 -8.46 -5.57
C PRO A 73 -4.69 -8.56 -5.05
N PRO A 74 -5.46 -9.59 -5.43
CA PRO A 74 -6.84 -9.72 -4.96
C PRO A 74 -6.98 -9.87 -3.45
N GLU A 75 -5.93 -10.31 -2.77
CA GLU A 75 -5.89 -10.46 -1.31
C GLU A 75 -5.68 -9.15 -0.56
N VAL A 76 -5.34 -8.07 -1.27
CA VAL A 76 -4.99 -6.79 -0.67
C VAL A 76 -5.95 -5.72 -1.16
N ARG A 77 -6.42 -4.88 -0.23
CA ARG A 77 -7.33 -3.77 -0.54
C ARG A 77 -6.90 -2.48 0.14
N PHE A 78 -7.26 -1.36 -0.48
CA PHE A 78 -7.22 -0.07 0.20
C PHE A 78 -8.37 -0.02 1.19
N ASP A 79 -8.07 0.28 2.45
CA ASP A 79 -9.10 0.41 3.50
C ASP A 79 -9.46 1.87 3.73
N ASP A 80 -8.46 2.69 4.01
CA ASP A 80 -8.64 4.10 4.31
C ASP A 80 -7.56 4.92 3.62
N ILE A 81 -7.94 6.09 3.11
CA ILE A 81 -7.01 7.04 2.51
C ILE A 81 -7.33 8.41 3.08
N ASP A 82 -6.39 8.98 3.82
CA ASP A 82 -6.52 10.28 4.43
C ASP A 82 -5.54 11.25 3.78
N GLY A 83 -5.95 12.51 3.64
CA GLY A 83 -5.14 13.54 2.99
C GLY A 83 -5.21 13.47 1.47
N GLY A 84 -4.28 14.14 0.81
CA GLY A 84 -4.25 14.22 -0.65
C GLY A 84 -5.38 15.05 -1.24
N GLU A 85 -5.42 15.13 -2.56
CA GLU A 85 -6.49 15.81 -3.31
C GLU A 85 -7.59 14.81 -3.63
N ALA A 86 -8.82 15.13 -3.22
CA ALA A 86 -9.97 14.28 -3.50
C ALA A 86 -10.37 14.38 -4.96
N LEU A 87 -10.52 13.24 -5.61
CA LEU A 87 -10.98 13.11 -6.99
C LEU A 87 -12.34 12.40 -7.01
N ASP A 88 -12.90 12.24 -8.20
CA ASP A 88 -14.17 11.55 -8.40
C ASP A 88 -14.06 10.07 -7.96
N ARG A 89 -15.19 9.50 -7.52
CA ARG A 89 -15.32 8.08 -7.16
C ARG A 89 -14.39 7.62 -6.01
N GLY A 90 -14.07 8.53 -5.09
CA GLY A 90 -13.25 8.20 -3.92
C GLY A 90 -11.75 8.08 -4.20
N SER A 91 -11.32 8.39 -5.41
CA SER A 91 -9.90 8.42 -5.73
C SER A 91 -9.21 9.60 -5.07
N LYS A 92 -7.92 9.46 -4.79
CA LYS A 92 -7.09 10.48 -4.18
C LYS A 92 -5.81 10.66 -4.98
N ARG A 93 -5.34 11.90 -5.04
CA ARG A 93 -4.09 12.24 -5.72
C ARG A 93 -3.12 12.87 -4.74
N PHE A 94 -1.90 12.35 -4.68
CA PHE A 94 -0.82 12.88 -3.86
C PHE A 94 0.23 13.49 -4.78
N TYR A 95 0.70 14.69 -4.41
CA TYR A 95 1.73 15.39 -5.17
C TYR A 95 3.04 15.36 -4.40
N PHE A 96 4.12 15.15 -5.13
CA PHE A 96 5.50 15.25 -4.65
C PHE A 96 6.14 16.44 -5.34
N PHE A 97 6.63 17.38 -4.57
CA PHE A 97 7.09 18.67 -5.08
C PHE A 97 8.60 18.71 -5.28
N PRO A 98 9.11 19.61 -6.20
CA PRO A 98 10.54 19.70 -6.48
C PRO A 98 11.40 20.06 -5.26
N ASN A 99 10.83 20.70 -4.24
CA ASN A 99 11.57 21.03 -3.01
C ASN A 99 11.68 19.86 -2.03
N GLY A 100 11.17 18.68 -2.42
CA GLY A 100 11.21 17.47 -1.59
C GLY A 100 10.02 17.31 -0.66
N SER A 101 9.10 18.27 -0.60
CA SER A 101 7.88 18.15 0.20
C SER A 101 6.81 17.35 -0.56
N SER A 102 5.73 17.02 0.13
CA SER A 102 4.59 16.31 -0.45
C SER A 102 3.30 16.77 0.20
N LEU A 103 2.17 16.34 -0.32
CA LEU A 103 0.90 16.46 0.40
C LEU A 103 0.91 15.49 1.58
N ASP A 104 0.40 15.96 2.71
CA ASP A 104 0.28 15.14 3.91
C ASP A 104 -0.80 14.08 3.71
N GLY A 105 -0.60 12.90 4.29
CA GLY A 105 -1.60 11.86 4.17
C GLY A 105 -1.15 10.51 4.66
N LYS A 106 -2.10 9.58 4.62
CA LYS A 106 -1.83 8.19 4.93
C LYS A 106 -2.71 7.28 4.07
N ILE A 107 -2.18 6.14 3.75
CA ILE A 107 -2.86 5.09 2.98
C ILE A 107 -2.79 3.81 3.78
N VAL A 108 -3.94 3.19 4.04
CA VAL A 108 -4.02 1.93 4.77
C VAL A 108 -4.36 0.80 3.80
N LEU A 109 -3.52 -0.22 3.80
CA LEU A 109 -3.74 -1.47 3.07
C LEU A 109 -4.11 -2.57 4.05
N VAL A 110 -5.10 -3.37 3.70
CA VAL A 110 -5.59 -4.47 4.53
C VAL A 110 -5.75 -5.74 3.72
N ASP A 111 -5.81 -6.88 4.43
CA ASP A 111 -6.22 -8.15 3.85
C ASP A 111 -7.76 -8.19 3.72
N GLU A 112 -8.29 -9.24 3.10
CA GLU A 112 -9.73 -9.38 2.89
C GLU A 112 -10.55 -9.38 4.18
N ARG A 113 -9.99 -9.89 5.27
CA ARG A 113 -10.65 -9.97 6.57
C ARG A 113 -10.41 -8.76 7.47
N LYS A 114 -9.60 -7.81 7.00
CA LYS A 114 -9.18 -6.62 7.76
C LYS A 114 -8.48 -6.97 9.09
N THR A 115 -7.81 -8.13 9.14
CA THR A 115 -7.06 -8.56 10.32
C THR A 115 -5.62 -8.08 10.30
N ILE A 116 -5.08 -7.81 9.10
CA ILE A 116 -3.71 -7.35 8.90
C ILE A 116 -3.78 -6.00 8.19
N SER A 117 -3.11 -5.00 8.74
CA SER A 117 -3.06 -3.68 8.11
C SER A 117 -1.63 -3.14 8.09
N TYR A 118 -1.32 -2.41 7.02
CA TYR A 118 -0.08 -1.65 6.89
C TYR A 118 -0.44 -0.23 6.49
N LEU A 119 0.20 0.71 7.14
CA LEU A 119 -0.01 2.13 6.95
C LEU A 119 1.19 2.73 6.23
N ILE A 120 0.93 3.46 5.16
CA ILE A 120 1.95 4.28 4.48
C ILE A 120 1.62 5.72 4.81
N ARG A 121 2.56 6.42 5.46
CA ARG A 121 2.36 7.80 5.89
C ARG A 121 3.30 8.73 5.14
N PHE A 122 2.75 9.84 4.66
CA PHE A 122 3.48 10.92 4.00
C PHE A 122 3.54 12.13 4.91
N GLU A 123 4.74 12.61 5.23
CA GLU A 123 4.94 13.85 5.97
C GLU A 123 5.13 15.01 4.98
N ALA A 124 4.26 16.01 5.05
CA ALA A 124 4.21 17.10 4.09
C ALA A 124 5.54 17.88 4.00
N LEU A 125 6.06 18.33 5.12
CA LEU A 125 7.22 19.24 5.15
C LEU A 125 8.52 18.57 4.75
N THR A 126 8.74 17.35 5.21
CA THR A 126 9.99 16.61 4.94
C THR A 126 9.91 15.72 3.71
N GLY A 127 8.71 15.40 3.26
CA GLY A 127 8.48 14.41 2.21
C GLY A 127 8.80 13.00 2.65
N ARG A 128 8.98 12.76 3.94
CA ARG A 128 9.31 11.46 4.50
C ARG A 128 8.17 10.48 4.29
N ILE A 129 8.51 9.27 3.87
CA ILE A 129 7.54 8.20 3.63
C ILE A 129 7.87 7.04 4.55
N GLU A 130 6.91 6.67 5.40
CA GLU A 130 7.07 5.61 6.39
C GLU A 130 6.04 4.51 6.15
N VAL A 131 6.47 3.26 6.38
CA VAL A 131 5.58 2.09 6.37
C VAL A 131 5.52 1.56 7.79
N LEU A 132 4.30 1.50 8.34
CA LEU A 132 4.04 1.05 9.69
C LEU A 132 3.03 -0.10 9.66
N ARG A 133 3.24 -1.10 10.51
CA ARG A 133 2.25 -2.16 10.69
C ARG A 133 1.17 -1.66 11.64
N GLY A 134 -0.10 -1.77 11.22
CA GLY A 134 -1.25 -1.47 12.05
C GLY A 134 -1.60 -2.63 12.98
N ASN A 135 -2.31 -2.33 14.04
CA ASN A 135 -2.79 -3.34 14.99
C ASN A 135 -4.22 -3.77 14.67
#